data_6097ea9690cab5d22658d60aae9f4b42
#
_entry.id   6097ea9690cab5d22658d60aae9f4b42
#
_cell.length_a   1.000
_cell.length_b   1.000
_cell.length_c   1.000
_cell.angle_alpha   90.00
_cell.angle_beta   90.00
_cell.angle_gamma   90.00
#
_symmetry.space_group_name_H-M   'P 1'
#
loop_
_entity.id
_entity.type
_entity.pdbx_description
1 polymer ?
#
loop_
_entity_poly.entity_id
_entity_poly.type
_entity_poly.pdbx_seq_one_letter_code
_entity_poly.pdbx_strand_id
1 'polypeptide(L)'
;MRQVIYSFLFLIVTLSTTAQESFQEYKRKYNQAIQLYANSQYDNAIRVFLPLTQEKYDNAFVPYSHYYFALCSNNITNFNQAKTSLRQLFQRFPDWKKLDEAYYLYAEASFNQENYEEALDFLNRIQNRDIIRGIPDMEYKYLSGITNFGKLKQLQSTYPNNKTIAELYVKVVQEKTFSTREELVLSDELTNRFKLIKPKKEGYQRAYDDATIDFGVLLPFDISKVAGSQSTQKPYPYDLYIGMKIASEQLMNKGISTNIYAFDISNDDSKMMDLVSNPNFKKIDLFVGPLYSSPNEITVNYAIKNQILQVHPLSNNLNLTTESDGIFLAQSSFLDQSKKAITLAKTLNTKRTVAVYYGDSRKDEQFAQVYRNEAESSGMTVSEFKKIFSAADISN
;
A
#
# COMPACT_ATOMS: atom_id res chain seq x y z
N MET A 1 2.80 -35.32 -76.25
CA MET A 1 3.66 -34.90 -75.07
C MET A 1 4.07 -33.42 -75.18
N ARG A 2 4.56 -32.89 -76.26
CA ARG A 2 4.99 -31.45 -76.30
C ARG A 2 3.83 -30.44 -76.04
N GLN A 3 2.61 -30.66 -76.56
CA GLN A 3 1.49 -29.74 -76.32
C GLN A 3 1.00 -29.74 -74.91
N VAL A 4 1.09 -30.85 -74.10
CA VAL A 4 0.71 -30.93 -72.73
C VAL A 4 1.71 -30.16 -71.86
N ILE A 5 2.99 -30.17 -72.21
CA ILE A 5 4.05 -29.44 -71.49
C ILE A 5 3.85 -27.92 -71.66
N TYR A 6 3.51 -27.43 -72.86
CA TYR A 6 3.27 -26.00 -73.09
C TYR A 6 2.01 -25.51 -72.34
N SER A 7 0.92 -26.32 -72.33
CA SER A 7 -0.26 -25.98 -71.54
C SER A 7 -0.01 -25.91 -70.05
N PHE A 8 0.84 -26.81 -69.49
CA PHE A 8 1.20 -26.81 -68.09
C PHE A 8 2.14 -25.64 -67.71
N LEU A 9 3.06 -25.30 -68.61
CA LEU A 9 3.96 -24.11 -68.42
C LEU A 9 3.14 -22.80 -68.52
N PHE A 10 2.18 -22.69 -69.39
CA PHE A 10 1.32 -21.51 -69.55
C PHE A 10 0.39 -21.34 -68.32
N LEU A 11 -0.10 -22.46 -67.73
CA LEU A 11 -0.93 -22.44 -66.53
C LEU A 11 -0.13 -21.98 -65.31
N ILE A 12 1.13 -22.40 -65.16
CA ILE A 12 2.02 -22.00 -64.10
C ILE A 12 2.39 -20.52 -64.20
N VAL A 13 2.63 -20.00 -65.38
CA VAL A 13 2.95 -18.58 -65.63
C VAL A 13 1.73 -17.68 -65.35
N THR A 14 0.52 -18.10 -65.76
CA THR A 14 -0.68 -17.30 -65.45
C THR A 14 -1.06 -17.29 -63.98
N LEU A 15 -0.87 -18.40 -63.27
CA LEU A 15 -1.05 -18.44 -61.79
C LEU A 15 -0.05 -17.58 -61.05
N SER A 16 1.19 -17.52 -61.53
CA SER A 16 2.26 -16.68 -60.91
C SER A 16 1.98 -15.20 -61.15
N THR A 17 1.50 -14.80 -62.30
CA THR A 17 1.19 -13.39 -62.64
C THR A 17 -0.01 -12.88 -61.85
N THR A 18 -1.10 -13.65 -61.73
CA THR A 18 -2.28 -13.26 -60.95
C THR A 18 -1.99 -13.16 -59.46
N ALA A 19 -1.16 -14.05 -58.90
CA ALA A 19 -0.72 -13.98 -57.49
C ALA A 19 0.16 -12.74 -57.23
N GLN A 20 1.04 -12.39 -58.17
CA GLN A 20 1.88 -11.21 -58.09
C GLN A 20 1.11 -9.90 -58.25
N GLU A 21 0.13 -9.83 -59.11
CA GLU A 21 -0.77 -8.68 -59.23
C GLU A 21 -1.59 -8.47 -57.94
N SER A 22 -2.16 -9.52 -57.38
CA SER A 22 -2.94 -9.43 -56.14
C SER A 22 -2.09 -8.95 -54.95
N PHE A 23 -0.84 -9.39 -54.84
CA PHE A 23 0.08 -8.93 -53.79
C PHE A 23 0.47 -7.44 -53.95
N GLN A 24 0.72 -6.97 -55.18
CA GLN A 24 1.06 -5.57 -55.43
C GLN A 24 -0.16 -4.65 -55.19
N GLU A 25 -1.35 -5.08 -55.50
CA GLU A 25 -2.58 -4.34 -55.18
C GLU A 25 -2.78 -4.27 -53.63
N TYR A 26 -2.58 -5.37 -52.93
CA TYR A 26 -2.65 -5.41 -51.47
C TYR A 26 -1.66 -4.44 -50.85
N LYS A 27 -0.38 -4.47 -51.26
CA LYS A 27 0.66 -3.56 -50.84
C LYS A 27 0.31 -2.10 -51.09
N ARG A 28 -0.28 -1.79 -52.24
CA ARG A 28 -0.71 -0.43 -52.57
C ARG A 28 -1.81 0.07 -51.62
N LYS A 29 -2.84 -0.74 -51.36
CA LYS A 29 -3.91 -0.42 -50.41
C LYS A 29 -3.38 -0.28 -49.01
N TYR A 30 -2.49 -1.18 -48.55
CA TYR A 30 -1.86 -1.10 -47.27
C TYR A 30 -1.08 0.22 -47.09
N ASN A 31 -0.24 0.58 -48.07
CA ASN A 31 0.50 1.84 -48.03
C ASN A 31 -0.43 3.07 -48.04
N GLN A 32 -1.53 3.04 -48.80
CA GLN A 32 -2.55 4.09 -48.74
C GLN A 32 -3.15 4.22 -47.32
N ALA A 33 -3.49 3.11 -46.68
CA ALA A 33 -4.04 3.11 -45.32
C ALA A 33 -3.03 3.65 -44.29
N ILE A 34 -1.74 3.30 -44.41
CA ILE A 34 -0.65 3.84 -43.58
C ILE A 34 -0.53 5.37 -43.76
N GLN A 35 -0.63 5.89 -44.96
CA GLN A 35 -0.60 7.35 -45.21
C GLN A 35 -1.79 8.05 -44.55
N LEU A 36 -3.00 7.47 -44.66
CA LEU A 36 -4.18 7.99 -43.97
C LEU A 36 -4.01 8.00 -42.45
N TYR A 37 -3.47 6.93 -41.89
CA TYR A 37 -3.11 6.86 -40.46
C TYR A 37 -2.10 7.93 -40.08
N ALA A 38 -1.02 8.09 -40.82
CA ALA A 38 0.02 9.09 -40.56
C ALA A 38 -0.51 10.53 -40.59
N ASN A 39 -1.55 10.77 -41.40
CA ASN A 39 -2.26 12.05 -41.51
C ASN A 39 -3.42 12.19 -40.47
N SER A 40 -3.50 11.30 -39.47
CA SER A 40 -4.57 11.26 -38.47
C SER A 40 -5.99 11.09 -39.03
N GLN A 41 -6.13 10.62 -40.28
CA GLN A 41 -7.41 10.34 -40.92
C GLN A 41 -7.88 8.91 -40.55
N TYR A 42 -8.10 8.68 -39.27
CA TYR A 42 -8.33 7.33 -38.72
C TYR A 42 -9.56 6.63 -39.29
N ASP A 43 -10.69 7.33 -39.46
CA ASP A 43 -11.91 6.76 -40.06
C ASP A 43 -11.69 6.30 -41.52
N ASN A 44 -10.94 7.08 -42.28
CA ASN A 44 -10.62 6.73 -43.67
C ASN A 44 -9.62 5.56 -43.69
N ALA A 45 -8.63 5.55 -42.79
CA ALA A 45 -7.68 4.46 -42.66
C ALA A 45 -8.40 3.14 -42.32
N ILE A 46 -9.34 3.16 -41.35
CA ILE A 46 -10.17 2.01 -40.97
C ILE A 46 -10.89 1.41 -42.19
N ARG A 47 -11.52 2.25 -43.02
CA ARG A 47 -12.23 1.76 -44.22
C ARG A 47 -11.30 1.04 -45.18
N VAL A 48 -10.05 1.46 -45.29
CA VAL A 48 -9.07 0.82 -46.18
C VAL A 48 -8.44 -0.41 -45.55
N PHE A 49 -8.16 -0.38 -44.19
CA PHE A 49 -7.61 -1.54 -43.51
C PHE A 49 -8.61 -2.69 -43.37
N LEU A 50 -9.91 -2.42 -43.17
CA LEU A 50 -10.93 -3.44 -42.92
C LEU A 50 -10.92 -4.59 -43.93
N PRO A 51 -10.99 -4.36 -45.28
CA PRO A 51 -10.93 -5.46 -46.23
C PRO A 51 -9.59 -6.20 -46.19
N LEU A 52 -8.49 -5.52 -45.82
CA LEU A 52 -7.17 -6.13 -45.73
C LEU A 52 -7.02 -7.09 -44.52
N THR A 53 -7.83 -6.92 -43.46
CA THR A 53 -7.90 -7.86 -42.34
C THR A 53 -8.66 -9.14 -42.70
N GLN A 54 -9.52 -9.10 -43.73
CA GLN A 54 -10.40 -10.20 -44.15
C GLN A 54 -9.80 -11.07 -45.25
N GLU A 55 -8.59 -10.74 -45.73
CA GLU A 55 -7.91 -11.51 -46.76
C GLU A 55 -7.82 -13.01 -46.42
N LYS A 56 -8.17 -13.85 -47.41
CA LYS A 56 -8.16 -15.31 -47.24
C LYS A 56 -6.76 -15.91 -47.17
N TYR A 57 -5.78 -15.22 -47.75
CA TYR A 57 -4.40 -15.69 -47.84
C TYR A 57 -3.52 -14.94 -46.83
N ASP A 58 -2.75 -15.70 -46.11
CA ASP A 58 -1.79 -15.14 -45.16
C ASP A 58 -0.60 -14.54 -45.94
N ASN A 59 -0.56 -13.24 -45.96
CA ASN A 59 0.61 -12.50 -46.43
C ASN A 59 1.18 -11.64 -45.32
N ALA A 60 2.39 -11.16 -45.51
CA ALA A 60 3.16 -10.44 -44.47
C ALA A 60 2.47 -9.15 -43.99
N PHE A 61 1.49 -8.59 -44.71
CA PHE A 61 0.81 -7.35 -44.33
C PHE A 61 -0.49 -7.57 -43.56
N VAL A 62 -1.08 -8.77 -43.58
CA VAL A 62 -2.36 -9.04 -42.91
C VAL A 62 -2.26 -8.79 -41.39
N PRO A 63 -1.27 -9.31 -40.64
CA PRO A 63 -1.16 -9.02 -39.22
C PRO A 63 -0.94 -7.52 -38.94
N TYR A 64 -0.18 -6.82 -39.76
CA TYR A 64 -0.03 -5.36 -39.66
C TYR A 64 -1.34 -4.62 -39.91
N SER A 65 -2.17 -5.11 -40.87
CA SER A 65 -3.48 -4.51 -41.16
C SER A 65 -4.42 -4.63 -39.96
N HIS A 66 -4.44 -5.76 -39.25
CA HIS A 66 -5.17 -5.93 -38.00
C HIS A 66 -4.68 -4.96 -36.92
N TYR A 67 -3.36 -4.85 -36.76
CA TYR A 67 -2.76 -3.97 -35.75
C TYR A 67 -3.08 -2.49 -36.02
N TYR A 68 -2.84 -1.99 -37.24
CA TYR A 68 -3.12 -0.59 -37.56
C TYR A 68 -4.63 -0.26 -37.62
N PHE A 69 -5.47 -1.21 -38.01
CA PHE A 69 -6.91 -1.08 -37.88
C PHE A 69 -7.32 -0.89 -36.43
N ALA A 70 -6.76 -1.71 -35.50
CA ALA A 70 -7.01 -1.58 -34.07
C ALA A 70 -6.47 -0.26 -33.51
N LEU A 71 -5.29 0.17 -33.95
CA LEU A 71 -4.68 1.43 -33.53
C LEU A 71 -5.53 2.63 -33.95
N CYS A 72 -6.04 2.64 -35.21
CA CYS A 72 -6.99 3.64 -35.70
C CYS A 72 -8.28 3.63 -34.85
N SER A 73 -8.84 2.44 -34.62
CA SER A 73 -10.07 2.29 -33.83
C SER A 73 -9.90 2.79 -32.40
N ASN A 74 -8.75 2.56 -31.79
CA ASN A 74 -8.41 3.06 -30.45
C ASN A 74 -8.35 4.60 -30.45
N ASN A 75 -7.73 5.21 -31.46
CA ASN A 75 -7.63 6.67 -31.59
C ASN A 75 -9.00 7.38 -31.77
N ILE A 76 -10.00 6.71 -32.37
CA ILE A 76 -11.38 7.23 -32.44
C ILE A 76 -12.27 6.72 -31.30
N THR A 77 -11.68 6.21 -30.22
CA THR A 77 -12.35 5.68 -28.99
C THR A 77 -13.28 4.48 -29.26
N ASN A 78 -13.15 3.80 -30.40
CA ASN A 78 -13.88 2.56 -30.68
C ASN A 78 -13.12 1.33 -30.16
N PHE A 79 -13.01 1.25 -28.82
CA PHE A 79 -12.23 0.23 -28.12
C PHE A 79 -12.70 -1.20 -28.38
N ASN A 80 -14.01 -1.41 -28.50
CA ASN A 80 -14.56 -2.73 -28.84
C ASN A 80 -14.07 -3.25 -30.19
N GLN A 81 -14.05 -2.38 -31.20
CA GLN A 81 -13.58 -2.71 -32.51
C GLN A 81 -12.07 -2.98 -32.55
N ALA A 82 -11.30 -2.16 -31.83
CA ALA A 82 -9.87 -2.36 -31.61
C ALA A 82 -9.57 -3.73 -31.01
N LYS A 83 -10.21 -4.06 -29.88
CA LYS A 83 -10.05 -5.35 -29.20
C LYS A 83 -10.47 -6.54 -30.06
N THR A 84 -11.55 -6.41 -30.83
CA THR A 84 -12.00 -7.48 -31.72
C THR A 84 -10.95 -7.78 -32.79
N SER A 85 -10.40 -6.76 -33.45
CA SER A 85 -9.35 -6.94 -34.45
C SER A 85 -8.08 -7.56 -33.86
N LEU A 86 -7.68 -7.12 -32.66
CA LEU A 86 -6.50 -7.65 -31.97
C LEU A 86 -6.70 -9.12 -31.57
N ARG A 87 -7.90 -9.51 -31.09
CA ARG A 87 -8.19 -10.94 -30.79
C ARG A 87 -8.06 -11.81 -32.05
N GLN A 88 -8.55 -11.32 -33.20
CA GLN A 88 -8.37 -12.03 -34.46
C GLN A 88 -6.89 -12.14 -34.85
N LEU A 89 -6.12 -11.07 -34.65
CA LEU A 89 -4.67 -11.08 -34.83
C LEU A 89 -4.01 -12.16 -33.98
N PHE A 90 -4.32 -12.23 -32.69
CA PHE A 90 -3.72 -13.22 -31.76
C PHE A 90 -4.08 -14.66 -32.16
N GLN A 91 -5.28 -14.90 -32.62
CA GLN A 91 -5.73 -16.24 -33.02
C GLN A 91 -5.10 -16.69 -34.35
N ARG A 92 -5.00 -15.79 -35.32
CA ARG A 92 -4.52 -16.13 -36.66
C ARG A 92 -3.00 -16.09 -36.80
N PHE A 93 -2.32 -15.25 -36.02
CA PHE A 93 -0.88 -15.00 -36.12
C PHE A 93 -0.18 -15.07 -34.78
N PRO A 94 -0.21 -16.22 -34.09
CA PRO A 94 0.35 -16.38 -32.75
C PRO A 94 1.88 -16.15 -32.69
N ASP A 95 2.58 -16.30 -33.83
CA ASP A 95 4.03 -16.11 -33.91
C ASP A 95 4.45 -14.77 -34.53
N TRP A 96 3.51 -13.82 -34.61
CA TRP A 96 3.83 -12.51 -35.19
C TRP A 96 4.82 -11.74 -34.31
N LYS A 97 5.87 -11.20 -34.94
CA LYS A 97 7.04 -10.59 -34.23
C LYS A 97 6.68 -9.36 -33.38
N LYS A 98 5.50 -8.78 -33.58
CA LYS A 98 5.05 -7.57 -32.88
C LYS A 98 3.81 -7.83 -32.01
N LEU A 99 3.70 -9.06 -31.47
CA LEU A 99 2.59 -9.39 -30.57
C LEU A 99 2.63 -8.54 -29.30
N ASP A 100 3.80 -8.24 -28.80
CA ASP A 100 3.96 -7.46 -27.56
C ASP A 100 3.39 -6.04 -27.72
N GLU A 101 3.61 -5.39 -28.88
CA GLU A 101 3.00 -4.10 -29.21
C GLU A 101 1.47 -4.22 -29.30
N ALA A 102 0.98 -5.33 -29.83
CA ALA A 102 -0.46 -5.59 -29.94
C ALA A 102 -1.10 -5.89 -28.57
N TYR A 103 -0.40 -6.59 -27.68
CA TYR A 103 -0.84 -6.79 -26.29
C TYR A 103 -0.89 -5.45 -25.53
N TYR A 104 0.11 -4.60 -25.71
CA TYR A 104 0.14 -3.26 -25.12
C TYR A 104 -1.06 -2.41 -25.58
N LEU A 105 -1.37 -2.40 -26.88
CA LEU A 105 -2.53 -1.70 -27.45
C LEU A 105 -3.87 -2.29 -26.94
N TYR A 106 -3.94 -3.61 -26.79
CA TYR A 106 -5.13 -4.27 -26.24
C TYR A 106 -5.36 -3.88 -24.77
N ALA A 107 -4.29 -3.83 -23.99
CA ALA A 107 -4.34 -3.39 -22.60
C ALA A 107 -4.78 -1.93 -22.49
N GLU A 108 -4.26 -1.04 -23.35
CA GLU A 108 -4.69 0.37 -23.41
C GLU A 108 -6.20 0.49 -23.71
N ALA A 109 -6.70 -0.24 -24.70
CA ALA A 109 -8.13 -0.26 -25.03
C ALA A 109 -8.99 -0.80 -23.88
N SER A 110 -8.47 -1.79 -23.13
CA SER A 110 -9.16 -2.36 -21.96
C SER A 110 -9.18 -1.39 -20.78
N PHE A 111 -8.07 -0.70 -20.50
CA PHE A 111 -8.01 0.36 -19.48
C PHE A 111 -8.99 1.51 -19.78
N ASN A 112 -9.09 1.94 -21.03
CA ASN A 112 -10.05 3.00 -21.42
C ASN A 112 -11.52 2.58 -21.25
N GLN A 113 -11.78 1.28 -21.12
CA GLN A 113 -13.10 0.72 -20.79
C GLN A 113 -13.24 0.35 -19.31
N GLU A 114 -12.28 0.72 -18.45
CA GLU A 114 -12.21 0.36 -17.03
C GLU A 114 -12.16 -1.17 -16.77
N ASN A 115 -11.78 -1.96 -17.78
CA ASN A 115 -11.58 -3.40 -17.67
C ASN A 115 -10.14 -3.67 -17.16
N TYR A 116 -9.89 -3.30 -15.91
CA TYR A 116 -8.54 -3.28 -15.33
C TYR A 116 -7.88 -4.66 -15.30
N GLU A 117 -8.60 -5.71 -14.91
CA GLU A 117 -8.06 -7.07 -14.85
C GLU A 117 -7.66 -7.55 -16.26
N GLU A 118 -8.51 -7.35 -17.24
CA GLU A 118 -8.20 -7.73 -18.61
C GLU A 118 -6.97 -6.98 -19.15
N ALA A 119 -6.84 -5.68 -18.82
CA ALA A 119 -5.68 -4.89 -19.21
C ALA A 119 -4.39 -5.44 -18.59
N LEU A 120 -4.39 -5.67 -17.28
CA LEU A 120 -3.24 -6.20 -16.54
C LEU A 120 -2.83 -7.60 -17.00
N ASP A 121 -3.80 -8.46 -17.34
CA ASP A 121 -3.54 -9.79 -17.88
C ASP A 121 -2.82 -9.75 -19.23
N PHE A 122 -3.18 -8.78 -20.09
CA PHE A 122 -2.48 -8.59 -21.36
C PHE A 122 -1.11 -7.96 -21.19
N LEU A 123 -0.92 -7.02 -20.27
CA LEU A 123 0.42 -6.48 -19.94
C LEU A 123 1.36 -7.56 -19.42
N ASN A 124 0.87 -8.52 -18.63
CA ASN A 124 1.65 -9.63 -18.13
C ASN A 124 2.14 -10.62 -19.20
N ARG A 125 1.59 -10.58 -20.42
CA ARG A 125 2.04 -11.42 -21.55
C ARG A 125 3.25 -10.85 -22.28
N ILE A 126 3.54 -9.56 -22.11
CA ILE A 126 4.59 -8.84 -22.82
C ILE A 126 5.96 -9.32 -22.34
N GLN A 127 6.84 -9.67 -23.28
CA GLN A 127 8.20 -10.15 -23.03
C GLN A 127 9.27 -9.15 -23.51
N ASN A 128 8.93 -8.24 -24.40
CA ASN A 128 9.84 -7.22 -24.91
C ASN A 128 10.24 -6.24 -23.80
N ARG A 129 11.54 -6.21 -23.46
CA ARG A 129 12.10 -5.41 -22.36
C ARG A 129 11.88 -3.90 -22.54
N ASP A 130 11.84 -3.41 -23.75
CA ASP A 130 11.68 -1.98 -24.02
C ASP A 130 10.21 -1.55 -23.78
N ILE A 131 9.26 -2.41 -24.12
CA ILE A 131 7.84 -2.18 -23.81
C ILE A 131 7.57 -2.33 -22.29
N ILE A 132 8.17 -3.35 -21.65
CA ILE A 132 8.03 -3.58 -20.20
C ILE A 132 8.41 -2.33 -19.40
N ARG A 133 9.43 -1.58 -19.82
CA ARG A 133 9.83 -0.32 -19.13
C ARG A 133 8.72 0.73 -19.11
N GLY A 134 7.86 0.76 -20.09
CA GLY A 134 6.74 1.71 -20.17
C GLY A 134 5.46 1.23 -19.46
N ILE A 135 5.38 -0.04 -19.03
CA ILE A 135 4.19 -0.60 -18.38
C ILE A 135 3.82 0.16 -17.09
N PRO A 136 4.76 0.46 -16.16
CA PRO A 136 4.41 1.18 -14.94
C PRO A 136 3.77 2.55 -15.19
N ASP A 137 4.22 3.28 -16.20
CA ASP A 137 3.65 4.58 -16.55
C ASP A 137 2.21 4.45 -17.09
N MET A 138 1.96 3.43 -17.93
CA MET A 138 0.59 3.12 -18.40
C MET A 138 -0.30 2.71 -17.21
N GLU A 139 0.14 1.79 -16.38
CA GLU A 139 -0.61 1.36 -15.18
C GLU A 139 -0.94 2.56 -14.30
N TYR A 140 0.05 3.38 -13.96
CA TYR A 140 -0.17 4.56 -13.13
C TYR A 140 -1.17 5.55 -13.74
N LYS A 141 -1.07 5.81 -15.06
CA LYS A 141 -2.00 6.68 -15.80
C LYS A 141 -3.46 6.29 -15.61
N TYR A 142 -3.76 4.99 -15.66
CA TYR A 142 -5.14 4.50 -15.60
C TYR A 142 -5.59 4.11 -14.19
N LEU A 143 -4.70 3.50 -13.39
CA LEU A 143 -5.07 2.99 -12.07
C LEU A 143 -5.11 4.09 -11.00
N SER A 144 -4.35 5.19 -11.15
CA SER A 144 -4.37 6.31 -10.21
C SER A 144 -5.72 7.04 -10.15
N GLY A 145 -6.57 6.90 -11.17
CA GLY A 145 -7.92 7.43 -11.21
C GLY A 145 -8.97 6.59 -10.48
N ILE A 146 -8.61 5.42 -9.96
CA ILE A 146 -9.55 4.55 -9.23
C ILE A 146 -9.89 5.19 -7.89
N THR A 147 -11.11 5.72 -7.77
CA THR A 147 -11.63 6.32 -6.53
C THR A 147 -12.19 5.28 -5.56
N ASN A 148 -12.60 4.13 -6.06
CA ASN A 148 -13.14 3.04 -5.23
C ASN A 148 -11.99 2.21 -4.64
N PHE A 149 -11.71 2.43 -3.35
CA PHE A 149 -10.65 1.69 -2.64
C PHE A 149 -10.91 0.17 -2.59
N GLY A 150 -12.17 -0.28 -2.54
CA GLY A 150 -12.51 -1.70 -2.62
C GLY A 150 -12.03 -2.35 -3.92
N LYS A 151 -12.14 -1.63 -5.05
CA LYS A 151 -11.61 -2.08 -6.35
C LYS A 151 -10.09 -2.17 -6.33
N LEU A 152 -9.40 -1.17 -5.77
CA LEU A 152 -7.95 -1.19 -5.64
C LEU A 152 -7.46 -2.34 -4.74
N LYS A 153 -8.18 -2.60 -3.62
CA LYS A 153 -7.91 -3.74 -2.74
C LYS A 153 -8.07 -5.09 -3.47
N GLN A 154 -9.12 -5.21 -4.28
CA GLN A 154 -9.34 -6.39 -5.14
C GLN A 154 -8.18 -6.59 -6.12
N LEU A 155 -7.77 -5.54 -6.83
CA LEU A 155 -6.65 -5.60 -7.76
C LEU A 155 -5.35 -5.97 -7.07
N GLN A 156 -5.08 -5.41 -5.88
CA GLN A 156 -3.90 -5.78 -5.08
C GLN A 156 -3.90 -7.26 -4.68
N SER A 157 -5.06 -7.81 -4.33
CA SER A 157 -5.21 -9.24 -4.01
C SER A 157 -4.99 -10.13 -5.24
N THR A 158 -5.49 -9.71 -6.42
CA THR A 158 -5.39 -10.47 -7.68
C THR A 158 -3.97 -10.39 -8.27
N TYR A 159 -3.32 -9.23 -8.15
CA TYR A 159 -1.97 -8.97 -8.70
C TYR A 159 -0.97 -8.60 -7.59
N PRO A 160 -0.66 -9.52 -6.65
CA PRO A 160 0.12 -9.21 -5.46
C PRO A 160 1.57 -8.81 -5.75
N ASN A 161 2.08 -9.10 -6.95
CA ASN A 161 3.43 -8.76 -7.40
C ASN A 161 3.51 -7.49 -8.24
N ASN A 162 2.38 -6.80 -8.48
CA ASN A 162 2.36 -5.57 -9.25
C ASN A 162 2.74 -4.39 -8.35
N LYS A 163 3.88 -3.76 -8.68
CA LYS A 163 4.45 -2.67 -7.88
C LYS A 163 3.61 -1.40 -7.97
N THR A 164 3.07 -1.06 -9.13
CA THR A 164 2.24 0.15 -9.33
C THR A 164 0.96 0.08 -8.49
N ILE A 165 0.30 -1.09 -8.46
CA ILE A 165 -0.88 -1.30 -7.63
C ILE A 165 -0.52 -1.19 -6.15
N ALA A 166 0.62 -1.78 -5.74
CA ALA A 166 1.11 -1.69 -4.37
C ALA A 166 1.40 -0.24 -3.94
N GLU A 167 2.05 0.55 -4.79
CA GLU A 167 2.30 1.98 -4.55
C GLU A 167 1.00 2.78 -4.38
N LEU A 168 0.03 2.55 -5.25
CA LEU A 168 -1.28 3.21 -5.17
C LEU A 168 -2.05 2.79 -3.92
N TYR A 169 -2.00 1.50 -3.57
CA TYR A 169 -2.63 1.00 -2.35
C TYR A 169 -2.04 1.65 -1.10
N VAL A 170 -0.71 1.66 -0.98
CA VAL A 170 0.00 2.29 0.15
C VAL A 170 -0.34 3.77 0.23
N LYS A 171 -0.32 4.49 -0.89
CA LYS A 171 -0.68 5.91 -0.96
C LYS A 171 -2.09 6.16 -0.44
N VAL A 172 -3.09 5.40 -0.92
CA VAL A 172 -4.49 5.58 -0.49
C VAL A 172 -4.66 5.26 1.00
N VAL A 173 -4.03 4.19 1.51
CA VAL A 173 -4.07 3.86 2.95
C VAL A 173 -3.48 4.99 3.80
N GLN A 174 -2.41 5.63 3.34
CA GLN A 174 -1.79 6.77 4.02
C GLN A 174 -2.64 8.05 3.96
N GLU A 175 -3.41 8.24 2.88
CA GLU A 175 -4.27 9.42 2.69
C GLU A 175 -5.65 9.27 3.36
N LYS A 176 -6.09 8.07 3.71
CA LYS A 176 -7.37 7.82 4.40
C LYS A 176 -7.38 8.49 5.78
N THR A 177 -8.55 8.97 6.19
CA THR A 177 -8.75 9.54 7.52
C THR A 177 -8.50 8.50 8.61
N PHE A 178 -8.91 7.26 8.37
CA PHE A 178 -8.59 6.10 9.19
C PHE A 178 -8.38 4.88 8.29
N SER A 179 -7.57 3.93 8.74
CA SER A 179 -7.32 2.66 8.08
C SER A 179 -7.48 1.52 9.07
N THR A 180 -8.00 0.38 8.60
CA THR A 180 -8.12 -0.80 9.45
C THR A 180 -6.72 -1.39 9.73
N ARG A 181 -6.61 -2.20 10.79
CA ARG A 181 -5.37 -2.90 11.13
C ARG A 181 -4.84 -3.73 9.96
N GLU A 182 -5.74 -4.44 9.27
CA GLU A 182 -5.37 -5.27 8.12
C GLU A 182 -4.82 -4.42 6.96
N GLU A 183 -5.42 -3.25 6.71
CA GLU A 183 -4.95 -2.31 5.69
C GLU A 183 -3.56 -1.76 6.03
N LEU A 184 -3.31 -1.43 7.30
CA LEU A 184 -2.01 -0.94 7.76
C LEU A 184 -0.93 -2.02 7.68
N VAL A 185 -1.22 -3.24 8.15
CA VAL A 185 -0.28 -4.37 8.07
C VAL A 185 0.08 -4.67 6.61
N LEU A 186 -0.91 -4.73 5.72
CA LEU A 186 -0.65 -4.94 4.29
C LEU A 186 0.13 -3.78 3.68
N SER A 187 -0.18 -2.54 4.04
CA SER A 187 0.56 -1.35 3.58
C SER A 187 2.03 -1.40 3.99
N ASP A 188 2.33 -1.78 5.23
CA ASP A 188 3.71 -1.95 5.72
C ASP A 188 4.43 -3.11 5.02
N GLU A 189 3.76 -4.23 4.81
CA GLU A 189 4.29 -5.37 4.07
C GLU A 189 4.65 -4.96 2.63
N LEU A 190 3.75 -4.29 1.91
CA LEU A 190 3.98 -3.80 0.55
C LEU A 190 5.11 -2.78 0.49
N THR A 191 5.16 -1.86 1.46
CA THR A 191 6.23 -0.86 1.57
C THR A 191 7.60 -1.53 1.69
N ASN A 192 7.72 -2.55 2.55
CA ASN A 192 8.98 -3.27 2.75
C ASN A 192 9.34 -4.14 1.53
N ARG A 193 8.36 -4.86 0.97
CA ARG A 193 8.53 -5.78 -0.18
C ARG A 193 9.00 -5.07 -1.43
N PHE A 194 8.38 -3.94 -1.77
CA PHE A 194 8.69 -3.17 -2.97
C PHE A 194 9.70 -2.03 -2.72
N LYS A 195 10.20 -1.88 -1.49
CA LYS A 195 11.09 -0.80 -1.05
C LYS A 195 10.53 0.57 -1.43
N LEU A 196 9.24 0.78 -1.12
CA LEU A 196 8.58 2.04 -1.39
C LEU A 196 9.13 3.11 -0.46
N ILE A 197 9.17 4.35 -0.94
CA ILE A 197 9.62 5.49 -0.13
C ILE A 197 8.54 5.74 0.92
N LYS A 198 8.89 5.54 2.20
CA LYS A 198 8.03 6.04 3.28
C LYS A 198 8.02 7.58 3.18
N PRO A 199 6.87 8.24 3.28
CA PRO A 199 6.85 9.69 3.32
C PRO A 199 7.78 10.15 4.44
N LYS A 200 8.57 11.19 4.15
CA LYS A 200 9.46 11.78 5.15
C LYS A 200 8.58 12.21 6.33
N LYS A 201 8.91 11.75 7.55
CA LYS A 201 8.24 12.23 8.77
C LYS A 201 8.42 13.74 8.80
N GLU A 202 7.33 14.47 8.59
CA GLU A 202 7.33 15.90 8.88
C GLU A 202 7.33 16.04 10.40
N GLY A 203 8.26 16.82 10.93
CA GLY A 203 8.27 17.13 12.35
C GLY A 203 6.94 17.76 12.76
N TYR A 204 6.56 17.60 14.02
CA TYR A 204 5.34 18.19 14.56
C TYR A 204 5.39 19.72 14.39
N GLN A 205 4.42 20.29 13.67
CA GLN A 205 4.39 21.73 13.29
C GLN A 205 3.07 22.42 13.65
N ARG A 206 2.16 21.75 14.37
CA ARG A 206 0.86 22.33 14.71
C ARG A 206 1.06 23.60 15.56
N ALA A 207 0.53 24.72 15.08
CA ALA A 207 0.35 25.90 15.89
C ALA A 207 -0.97 25.78 16.67
N TYR A 208 -0.96 26.15 17.95
CA TYR A 208 -2.19 26.23 18.72
C TYR A 208 -2.96 27.49 18.30
N ASP A 209 -4.24 27.31 17.97
CA ASP A 209 -5.09 28.40 17.49
C ASP A 209 -5.63 29.29 18.63
N ASP A 210 -5.58 28.77 19.87
CA ASP A 210 -6.04 29.49 21.06
C ASP A 210 -5.09 29.27 22.26
N ALA A 211 -5.36 29.96 23.35
CA ALA A 211 -4.58 29.88 24.59
C ALA A 211 -4.97 28.71 25.49
N THR A 212 -5.86 27.82 25.01
CA THR A 212 -6.39 26.69 25.80
C THR A 212 -5.89 25.37 25.22
N ILE A 213 -5.42 24.48 26.06
CA ILE A 213 -4.97 23.15 25.64
C ILE A 213 -6.12 22.13 25.84
N ASP A 214 -6.54 21.51 24.76
CA ASP A 214 -7.61 20.53 24.73
C ASP A 214 -7.05 19.10 24.82
N PHE A 215 -7.30 18.42 25.94
CA PHE A 215 -6.90 17.03 26.19
C PHE A 215 -8.02 16.06 25.79
N GLY A 216 -7.73 15.07 24.96
CA GLY A 216 -8.60 13.93 24.67
C GLY A 216 -8.16 12.70 25.46
N VAL A 217 -8.90 12.33 26.50
CA VAL A 217 -8.59 11.20 27.37
C VAL A 217 -9.32 9.95 26.87
N LEU A 218 -8.56 9.03 26.28
CA LEU A 218 -9.06 7.81 25.64
C LEU A 218 -8.80 6.60 26.55
N LEU A 219 -9.68 6.36 27.51
CA LEU A 219 -9.49 5.33 28.53
C LEU A 219 -10.69 4.38 28.65
N PRO A 220 -10.49 3.14 29.10
CA PRO A 220 -11.55 2.16 29.28
C PRO A 220 -12.30 2.42 30.60
N PHE A 221 -13.18 3.41 30.62
CA PHE A 221 -14.00 3.72 31.78
C PHE A 221 -15.08 2.68 32.01
N ASP A 222 -15.50 1.91 31.00
CA ASP A 222 -16.52 0.86 31.04
C ASP A 222 -17.83 1.33 31.71
N ILE A 223 -18.27 2.56 31.41
CA ILE A 223 -19.40 3.23 32.05
C ILE A 223 -20.67 2.38 31.98
N SER A 224 -20.89 1.67 30.88
CA SER A 224 -22.06 0.79 30.71
C SER A 224 -22.10 -0.39 31.68
N LYS A 225 -20.96 -0.82 32.21
CA LYS A 225 -20.85 -1.92 33.17
C LYS A 225 -21.03 -1.45 34.62
N VAL A 226 -20.92 -0.14 34.89
CA VAL A 226 -21.05 0.44 36.24
C VAL A 226 -22.47 0.46 36.72
N ALA A 227 -23.45 0.54 35.81
CA ALA A 227 -24.88 0.67 36.14
C ALA A 227 -25.52 -0.64 36.64
N GLY A 228 -24.84 -1.78 36.63
CA GLY A 228 -25.39 -3.09 36.99
C GLY A 228 -24.43 -3.95 37.78
N SER A 229 -24.47 -3.87 39.13
CA SER A 229 -23.94 -4.79 40.14
C SER A 229 -22.42 -5.06 40.20
N GLN A 230 -21.88 -5.02 41.43
CA GLN A 230 -20.58 -5.52 41.91
C GLN A 230 -19.40 -5.48 40.90
N SER A 231 -18.92 -4.30 40.66
CA SER A 231 -17.84 -4.05 39.72
C SER A 231 -16.49 -4.52 40.30
N THR A 232 -15.91 -5.51 39.66
CA THR A 232 -14.46 -5.79 39.71
C THR A 232 -13.69 -4.75 38.86
N GLN A 233 -14.09 -3.49 38.92
CA GLN A 233 -13.49 -2.42 38.13
C GLN A 233 -12.02 -2.24 38.51
N LYS A 234 -11.17 -2.20 37.49
CA LYS A 234 -9.81 -1.72 37.65
C LYS A 234 -9.87 -0.21 37.88
N PRO A 235 -9.46 0.33 39.04
CA PRO A 235 -9.63 1.74 39.34
C PRO A 235 -8.78 2.69 38.52
N TYR A 236 -7.72 2.19 37.87
CA TYR A 236 -6.70 3.02 37.23
C TYR A 236 -7.17 4.01 36.17
N PRO A 237 -8.24 3.77 35.35
CA PRO A 237 -8.69 4.79 34.41
C PRO A 237 -9.27 6.02 35.11
N TYR A 238 -9.98 5.79 36.21
CA TYR A 238 -10.55 6.85 37.03
C TYR A 238 -9.47 7.59 37.81
N ASP A 239 -8.52 6.86 38.41
CA ASP A 239 -7.40 7.45 39.14
C ASP A 239 -6.54 8.33 38.22
N LEU A 240 -6.27 7.87 36.97
CA LEU A 240 -5.56 8.65 36.00
C LEU A 240 -6.33 9.90 35.58
N TYR A 241 -7.63 9.78 35.34
CA TYR A 241 -8.49 10.91 35.00
C TYR A 241 -8.56 11.95 36.12
N ILE A 242 -8.71 11.50 37.41
CA ILE A 242 -8.68 12.39 38.55
C ILE A 242 -7.33 13.08 38.68
N GLY A 243 -6.23 12.36 38.51
CA GLY A 243 -4.89 12.93 38.48
C GLY A 243 -4.72 14.02 37.42
N MET A 244 -5.28 13.82 36.22
CA MET A 244 -5.30 14.83 35.16
C MET A 244 -6.13 16.06 35.53
N LYS A 245 -7.27 15.89 36.20
CA LYS A 245 -8.07 17.02 36.71
C LYS A 245 -7.29 17.87 37.73
N ILE A 246 -6.61 17.22 38.69
CA ILE A 246 -5.76 17.91 39.63
C ILE A 246 -4.62 18.67 38.95
N ALA A 247 -4.00 18.06 37.94
CA ALA A 247 -2.96 18.71 37.15
C ALA A 247 -3.49 19.89 36.37
N SER A 248 -4.70 19.77 35.77
CA SER A 248 -5.39 20.86 35.08
C SER A 248 -5.64 22.07 36.00
N GLU A 249 -6.12 21.83 37.21
CA GLU A 249 -6.30 22.88 38.25
C GLU A 249 -4.96 23.57 38.58
N GLN A 250 -3.87 22.81 38.71
CA GLN A 250 -2.54 23.35 38.97
C GLN A 250 -2.03 24.18 37.79
N LEU A 251 -2.31 23.77 36.53
CA LEU A 251 -1.96 24.53 35.34
C LEU A 251 -2.76 25.83 35.25
N MET A 252 -4.06 25.80 35.58
CA MET A 252 -4.92 26.99 35.62
C MET A 252 -4.38 28.01 36.62
N ASN A 253 -3.91 27.58 37.81
CA ASN A 253 -3.27 28.43 38.83
C ASN A 253 -1.95 29.08 38.31
N LYS A 254 -1.35 28.51 37.25
CA LYS A 254 -0.18 29.05 36.55
C LYS A 254 -0.54 29.88 35.34
N GLY A 255 -1.83 30.12 35.09
CA GLY A 255 -2.30 30.89 33.94
C GLY A 255 -2.41 30.08 32.63
N ILE A 256 -2.32 28.74 32.69
CA ILE A 256 -2.47 27.86 31.53
C ILE A 256 -3.88 27.27 31.55
N SER A 257 -4.71 27.65 30.59
CA SER A 257 -6.06 27.13 30.41
C SER A 257 -6.06 25.74 29.78
N THR A 258 -6.87 24.82 30.33
CA THR A 258 -6.96 23.47 29.77
C THR A 258 -8.41 22.95 29.83
N ASN A 259 -8.83 22.18 28.82
CA ASN A 259 -10.06 21.40 28.81
C ASN A 259 -9.72 19.90 28.79
N ILE A 260 -10.55 19.09 29.44
CA ILE A 260 -10.40 17.64 29.44
C ILE A 260 -11.67 17.01 28.91
N TYR A 261 -11.56 16.34 27.76
CA TYR A 261 -12.62 15.57 27.12
C TYR A 261 -12.37 14.08 27.34
N ALA A 262 -13.23 13.42 28.11
CA ALA A 262 -13.11 11.99 28.42
C ALA A 262 -13.95 11.16 27.45
N PHE A 263 -13.33 10.16 26.85
CA PHE A 263 -13.95 9.20 25.93
C PHE A 263 -13.77 7.78 26.47
N ASP A 264 -14.89 7.03 26.57
CA ASP A 264 -14.88 5.64 27.05
C ASP A 264 -14.49 4.68 25.92
N ILE A 265 -13.17 4.44 25.81
CA ILE A 265 -12.56 3.56 24.81
C ILE A 265 -11.98 2.32 25.50
N SER A 266 -12.69 1.20 25.31
CA SER A 266 -12.18 -0.14 25.64
C SER A 266 -11.35 -0.70 24.48
N ASN A 267 -11.24 -2.01 24.38
CA ASN A 267 -10.64 -2.68 23.20
C ASN A 267 -11.68 -2.81 22.08
N ASP A 268 -12.18 -1.66 21.60
CA ASP A 268 -13.28 -1.56 20.64
C ASP A 268 -12.91 -0.55 19.53
N ASP A 269 -12.53 -1.10 18.37
CA ASP A 269 -12.13 -0.31 17.21
C ASP A 269 -13.27 0.51 16.62
N SER A 270 -14.54 0.02 16.74
CA SER A 270 -15.70 0.74 16.19
C SER A 270 -15.92 2.06 16.90
N LYS A 271 -15.80 2.08 18.23
CA LYS A 271 -15.89 3.33 19.01
C LYS A 271 -14.78 4.32 18.63
N MET A 272 -13.57 3.82 18.38
CA MET A 272 -12.47 4.69 17.96
C MET A 272 -12.69 5.23 16.54
N MET A 273 -13.22 4.40 15.64
CA MET A 273 -13.59 4.83 14.28
C MET A 273 -14.66 5.90 14.26
N ASP A 274 -15.66 5.79 15.14
CA ASP A 274 -16.72 6.80 15.30
C ASP A 274 -16.12 8.15 15.74
N LEU A 275 -15.19 8.14 16.69
CA LEU A 275 -14.50 9.35 17.15
C LEU A 275 -13.67 10.01 16.05
N VAL A 276 -12.83 9.26 15.34
CA VAL A 276 -11.98 9.83 14.27
C VAL A 276 -12.78 10.31 13.07
N SER A 277 -14.03 9.85 12.93
CA SER A 277 -14.96 10.32 11.90
C SER A 277 -15.65 11.66 12.29
N ASN A 278 -15.59 12.05 13.57
CA ASN A 278 -16.16 13.31 14.04
C ASN A 278 -15.23 14.48 13.69
N PRO A 279 -15.69 15.50 12.92
CA PRO A 279 -14.88 16.65 12.56
C PRO A 279 -14.31 17.45 13.74
N ASN A 280 -14.99 17.43 14.89
CA ASN A 280 -14.54 18.12 16.09
C ASN A 280 -13.41 17.41 16.83
N PHE A 281 -13.20 16.10 16.56
CA PHE A 281 -12.15 15.33 17.22
C PHE A 281 -10.74 15.84 16.87
N LYS A 282 -10.56 16.44 15.69
CA LYS A 282 -9.28 17.06 15.29
C LYS A 282 -8.94 18.36 16.06
N LYS A 283 -9.84 18.91 16.86
CA LYS A 283 -9.57 20.09 17.69
C LYS A 283 -8.77 19.74 18.94
N ILE A 284 -8.74 18.46 19.32
CA ILE A 284 -7.92 17.99 20.43
C ILE A 284 -6.44 18.26 20.14
N ASP A 285 -5.70 18.75 21.12
CA ASP A 285 -4.27 19.07 21.01
C ASP A 285 -3.39 17.90 21.46
N LEU A 286 -3.86 17.15 22.46
CA LEU A 286 -3.12 16.03 22.99
C LEU A 286 -4.05 14.87 23.39
N PHE A 287 -3.77 13.68 22.87
CA PHE A 287 -4.41 12.45 23.31
C PHE A 287 -3.65 11.80 24.47
N VAL A 288 -4.39 11.32 25.46
CA VAL A 288 -3.89 10.46 26.54
C VAL A 288 -4.51 9.08 26.41
N GLY A 289 -3.72 8.10 26.07
CA GLY A 289 -4.16 6.76 25.63
C GLY A 289 -4.32 6.66 24.10
N PRO A 290 -5.05 5.64 23.60
CA PRO A 290 -5.71 4.54 24.31
C PRO A 290 -4.73 3.56 24.97
N LEU A 291 -5.26 2.65 25.81
CA LEU A 291 -4.42 1.66 26.51
C LEU A 291 -4.29 0.34 25.75
N TYR A 292 -5.20 0.03 24.84
CA TYR A 292 -5.21 -1.20 24.07
C TYR A 292 -4.59 -0.98 22.69
N SER A 293 -3.89 -2.01 22.18
CA SER A 293 -3.09 -1.91 20.95
C SER A 293 -3.94 -1.60 19.72
N SER A 294 -5.11 -2.23 19.57
CA SER A 294 -5.92 -2.07 18.36
C SER A 294 -6.50 -0.65 18.21
N PRO A 295 -7.23 -0.08 19.19
CA PRO A 295 -7.63 1.33 19.12
C PRO A 295 -6.45 2.30 19.06
N ASN A 296 -5.28 1.92 19.63
CA ASN A 296 -4.09 2.75 19.56
C ASN A 296 -3.54 2.91 18.15
N GLU A 297 -3.54 1.85 17.33
CA GLU A 297 -3.10 1.93 15.94
C GLU A 297 -3.95 2.95 15.14
N ILE A 298 -5.26 2.99 15.38
CA ILE A 298 -6.17 3.97 14.77
C ILE A 298 -5.83 5.39 15.25
N THR A 299 -5.63 5.54 16.57
CA THR A 299 -5.33 6.85 17.19
C THR A 299 -4.00 7.41 16.71
N VAL A 300 -2.94 6.60 16.66
CA VAL A 300 -1.61 7.00 16.19
C VAL A 300 -1.67 7.55 14.77
N ASN A 301 -2.31 6.82 13.86
CA ASN A 301 -2.46 7.27 12.47
C ASN A 301 -3.23 8.58 12.37
N TYR A 302 -4.31 8.71 13.14
CA TYR A 302 -5.11 9.94 13.19
C TYR A 302 -4.32 11.11 13.78
N ALA A 303 -3.57 10.87 14.86
CA ALA A 303 -2.74 11.87 15.54
C ALA A 303 -1.63 12.40 14.62
N ILE A 304 -0.90 11.51 13.93
CA ILE A 304 0.14 11.87 12.97
C ILE A 304 -0.45 12.73 11.85
N LYS A 305 -1.56 12.29 11.26
CA LYS A 305 -2.20 12.97 10.13
C LYS A 305 -2.68 14.39 10.49
N ASN A 306 -3.22 14.56 11.70
CA ASN A 306 -3.78 15.84 12.15
C ASN A 306 -2.81 16.63 13.03
N GLN A 307 -1.56 16.21 13.15
CA GLN A 307 -0.55 16.90 13.94
C GLN A 307 -0.97 17.03 15.43
N ILE A 308 -1.59 15.99 15.99
CA ILE A 308 -2.02 15.94 17.39
C ILE A 308 -0.96 15.21 18.20
N LEU A 309 -0.60 15.70 19.36
CA LEU A 309 0.30 15.00 20.27
C LEU A 309 -0.39 13.79 20.89
N GLN A 310 0.37 12.74 21.22
CA GLN A 310 -0.17 11.58 21.92
C GLN A 310 0.77 11.11 23.03
N VAL A 311 0.20 10.82 24.20
CA VAL A 311 0.91 10.25 25.34
C VAL A 311 0.34 8.88 25.68
N HIS A 312 1.22 7.87 25.76
CA HIS A 312 0.88 6.56 26.31
C HIS A 312 1.13 6.54 27.82
N PRO A 313 0.07 6.54 28.66
CA PRO A 313 0.24 6.77 30.09
C PRO A 313 0.83 5.56 30.82
N LEU A 314 0.64 4.34 30.34
CA LEU A 314 1.02 3.11 31.01
C LEU A 314 2.00 2.22 30.23
N SER A 315 2.31 2.57 28.98
CA SER A 315 3.23 1.79 28.16
C SER A 315 4.68 2.18 28.40
N ASN A 316 5.56 1.19 28.34
CA ASN A 316 7.01 1.35 28.30
C ASN A 316 7.63 0.78 27.02
N ASN A 317 6.80 0.49 26.01
CA ASN A 317 7.23 0.01 24.69
C ASN A 317 7.70 1.18 23.81
N LEU A 318 9.02 1.30 23.65
CA LEU A 318 9.64 2.37 22.86
C LEU A 318 9.19 2.37 21.38
N ASN A 319 8.82 1.22 20.84
CA ASN A 319 8.37 1.13 19.44
C ASN A 319 7.15 2.00 19.15
N LEU A 320 6.32 2.31 20.16
CA LEU A 320 5.18 3.21 20.01
C LEU A 320 5.58 4.65 19.65
N THR A 321 6.81 5.06 19.96
CA THR A 321 7.32 6.42 19.67
C THR A 321 8.08 6.50 18.34
N THR A 322 8.25 5.39 17.65
CA THR A 322 9.02 5.37 16.37
C THR A 322 8.26 5.95 15.20
N GLU A 323 6.94 6.04 15.30
CA GLU A 323 6.05 6.49 14.23
C GLU A 323 6.08 8.02 14.04
N SER A 324 6.27 8.79 15.12
CA SER A 324 6.24 10.26 15.07
C SER A 324 6.93 10.88 16.29
N ASP A 325 7.53 12.05 16.10
CA ASP A 325 8.09 12.88 17.18
C ASP A 325 7.00 13.47 18.10
N GLY A 326 5.73 13.38 17.72
CA GLY A 326 4.57 13.80 18.54
C GLY A 326 4.02 12.72 19.47
N ILE A 327 4.65 11.55 19.56
CA ILE A 327 4.18 10.42 20.38
C ILE A 327 5.15 10.20 21.55
N PHE A 328 4.62 10.17 22.76
CA PHE A 328 5.39 10.09 24.01
C PHE A 328 4.97 8.94 24.90
N LEU A 329 5.90 8.46 25.72
CA LEU A 329 5.63 7.55 26.83
C LEU A 329 5.69 8.32 28.14
N ALA A 330 4.67 8.15 29.00
CA ALA A 330 4.71 8.70 30.36
C ALA A 330 5.59 7.86 31.30
N GLN A 331 5.84 6.60 30.93
CA GLN A 331 6.76 5.71 31.67
C GLN A 331 8.06 5.54 30.90
N SER A 332 9.18 5.44 31.64
CA SER A 332 10.48 5.14 31.03
C SER A 332 10.42 3.81 30.27
N SER A 333 11.01 3.79 29.09
CA SER A 333 11.12 2.56 28.30
C SER A 333 11.96 1.49 29.01
N PHE A 334 11.77 0.22 28.66
CA PHE A 334 12.62 -0.86 29.15
C PHE A 334 14.09 -0.63 28.79
N LEU A 335 14.35 -0.03 27.63
CA LEU A 335 15.70 0.30 27.20
C LEU A 335 16.35 1.35 28.12
N ASP A 336 15.64 2.44 28.43
CA ASP A 336 16.17 3.49 29.30
C ASP A 336 16.37 2.99 30.74
N GLN A 337 15.42 2.19 31.22
CA GLN A 337 15.56 1.53 32.55
C GLN A 337 16.78 0.60 32.56
N SER A 338 16.96 -0.20 31.51
CA SER A 338 18.11 -1.11 31.39
C SER A 338 19.43 -0.35 31.33
N LYS A 339 19.54 0.69 30.52
CA LYS A 339 20.73 1.56 30.44
C LYS A 339 21.10 2.17 31.78
N LYS A 340 20.11 2.66 32.50
CA LYS A 340 20.33 3.26 33.82
C LYS A 340 20.76 2.23 34.85
N ALA A 341 20.14 1.04 34.86
CA ALA A 341 20.52 -0.05 35.74
C ALA A 341 21.94 -0.59 35.47
N ILE A 342 22.30 -0.71 34.16
CA ILE A 342 23.66 -1.13 33.79
C ILE A 342 24.69 -0.07 34.15
N THR A 343 24.39 1.21 33.98
CA THR A 343 25.26 2.30 34.41
C THR A 343 25.52 2.21 35.90
N LEU A 344 24.47 1.99 36.69
CA LEU A 344 24.61 1.79 38.12
C LEU A 344 25.43 0.52 38.45
N ALA A 345 25.15 -0.60 37.81
CA ALA A 345 25.89 -1.84 38.01
C ALA A 345 27.39 -1.68 37.75
N LYS A 346 27.78 -0.92 36.72
CA LYS A 346 29.17 -0.60 36.40
C LYS A 346 29.87 0.27 37.47
N THR A 347 29.12 1.08 38.19
CA THR A 347 29.68 1.87 39.33
C THR A 347 29.86 1.05 40.61
N LEU A 348 29.01 0.04 40.77
CA LEU A 348 29.02 -0.81 42.00
C LEU A 348 30.00 -1.98 41.89
N ASN A 349 30.32 -2.45 40.69
CA ASN A 349 31.17 -3.62 40.50
C ASN A 349 32.10 -3.49 39.28
N THR A 350 33.37 -3.75 39.48
CA THR A 350 34.42 -3.72 38.46
C THR A 350 34.45 -4.99 37.57
N LYS A 351 33.81 -6.08 37.99
CA LYS A 351 33.88 -7.40 37.32
C LYS A 351 33.05 -7.51 36.04
N ARG A 352 32.31 -6.52 35.65
CA ARG A 352 31.53 -6.49 34.42
C ARG A 352 30.76 -7.78 34.09
N THR A 353 30.34 -8.54 35.10
CA THR A 353 29.57 -9.77 35.00
C THR A 353 28.27 -9.60 35.75
N VAL A 354 27.16 -9.99 35.13
CA VAL A 354 25.81 -9.93 35.73
C VAL A 354 25.09 -11.25 35.52
N ALA A 355 24.24 -11.60 36.48
CA ALA A 355 23.21 -12.64 36.33
C ALA A 355 21.85 -11.97 36.23
N VAL A 356 21.00 -12.45 35.35
CA VAL A 356 19.66 -11.91 35.10
C VAL A 356 18.62 -12.96 35.47
N TYR A 357 17.87 -12.68 36.49
CA TYR A 357 16.74 -13.50 36.92
C TYR A 357 15.43 -12.75 36.70
N TYR A 358 14.41 -13.41 36.20
CA TYR A 358 13.12 -12.78 35.90
C TYR A 358 11.93 -13.65 36.31
N GLY A 359 10.81 -13.01 36.62
CA GLY A 359 9.57 -13.65 37.04
C GLY A 359 8.78 -14.28 35.91
N ASP A 360 7.56 -14.72 36.21
CA ASP A 360 6.70 -15.50 35.29
C ASP A 360 5.90 -14.62 34.32
N SER A 361 5.82 -13.29 34.56
CA SER A 361 5.05 -12.43 33.71
C SER A 361 5.75 -12.19 32.37
N ARG A 362 4.96 -12.07 31.29
CA ARG A 362 5.48 -11.68 29.98
C ARG A 362 6.26 -10.35 30.01
N LYS A 363 5.84 -9.45 30.90
CA LYS A 363 6.50 -8.14 31.08
C LYS A 363 7.90 -8.30 31.67
N ASP A 364 8.07 -9.18 32.65
CA ASP A 364 9.37 -9.47 33.28
C ASP A 364 10.34 -10.08 32.29
N GLU A 365 9.87 -11.04 31.51
CA GLU A 365 10.66 -11.67 30.43
C GLU A 365 11.11 -10.65 29.37
N GLN A 366 10.20 -9.79 28.90
CA GLN A 366 10.54 -8.74 27.94
C GLN A 366 11.58 -7.77 28.50
N PHE A 367 11.43 -7.34 29.74
CA PHE A 367 12.41 -6.45 30.39
C PHE A 367 13.75 -7.14 30.53
N ALA A 368 13.78 -8.38 31.03
CA ALA A 368 15.00 -9.17 31.17
C ALA A 368 15.74 -9.33 29.82
N GLN A 369 15.02 -9.59 28.75
CA GLN A 369 15.63 -9.72 27.44
C GLN A 369 16.25 -8.41 26.94
N VAL A 370 15.57 -7.28 27.15
CA VAL A 370 16.10 -5.95 26.80
C VAL A 370 17.34 -5.65 27.65
N TYR A 371 17.27 -5.94 28.95
CA TYR A 371 18.42 -5.75 29.86
C TYR A 371 19.63 -6.60 29.46
N ARG A 372 19.42 -7.87 29.10
CA ARG A 372 20.47 -8.76 28.62
C ARG A 372 21.17 -8.20 27.38
N ASN A 373 20.38 -7.84 26.36
CA ASN A 373 20.90 -7.30 25.10
C ASN A 373 21.71 -6.02 25.32
N GLU A 374 21.22 -5.13 26.18
CA GLU A 374 21.90 -3.87 26.50
C GLU A 374 23.15 -4.11 27.36
N ALA A 375 23.15 -5.06 28.29
CA ALA A 375 24.31 -5.44 29.10
C ALA A 375 25.44 -5.97 28.19
N GLU A 376 25.12 -6.91 27.29
CA GLU A 376 26.08 -7.50 26.35
C GLU A 376 26.65 -6.44 25.40
N SER A 377 25.80 -5.57 24.81
CA SER A 377 26.24 -4.46 23.95
C SER A 377 27.09 -3.41 24.67
N SER A 378 26.91 -3.28 25.98
CA SER A 378 27.67 -2.39 26.86
C SER A 378 29.01 -3.00 27.34
N GLY A 379 29.38 -4.19 26.88
CA GLY A 379 30.61 -4.89 27.21
C GLY A 379 30.55 -5.60 28.58
N MET A 380 29.37 -5.95 29.05
CA MET A 380 29.20 -6.83 30.24
C MET A 380 28.96 -8.27 29.77
N THR A 381 29.35 -9.22 30.61
CA THR A 381 29.09 -10.66 30.41
C THR A 381 27.87 -11.06 31.23
N VAL A 382 26.86 -11.64 30.56
CA VAL A 382 25.71 -12.24 31.25
C VAL A 382 26.06 -13.68 31.58
N SER A 383 26.35 -13.96 32.83
CA SER A 383 26.76 -15.30 33.30
C SER A 383 25.58 -16.26 33.40
N GLU A 384 24.40 -15.75 33.66
CA GLU A 384 23.20 -16.54 33.81
C GLU A 384 21.98 -15.72 33.34
N PHE A 385 21.04 -16.40 32.64
CA PHE A 385 19.77 -15.82 32.21
C PHE A 385 18.68 -16.85 32.52
N LYS A 386 17.93 -16.66 33.59
CA LYS A 386 17.05 -17.72 34.12
C LYS A 386 15.72 -17.17 34.63
N LYS A 387 14.63 -17.86 34.24
CA LYS A 387 13.32 -17.65 34.84
C LYS A 387 13.28 -18.28 36.22
N ILE A 388 12.76 -17.56 37.19
CA ILE A 388 12.62 -18.00 38.58
C ILE A 388 11.18 -17.83 39.08
N PHE A 389 10.75 -18.72 39.96
CA PHE A 389 9.42 -18.65 40.60
C PHE A 389 9.51 -18.26 42.09
N SER A 390 10.68 -18.38 42.65
CA SER A 390 10.95 -17.98 44.06
C SER A 390 12.42 -17.56 44.25
N ALA A 391 12.71 -16.87 45.34
CA ALA A 391 14.08 -16.50 45.69
C ALA A 391 14.99 -17.74 45.93
N ALA A 392 14.42 -18.89 46.27
CA ALA A 392 15.18 -20.13 46.46
C ALA A 392 15.78 -20.67 45.13
N ASP A 393 15.21 -20.30 43.98
CA ASP A 393 15.70 -20.72 42.66
C ASP A 393 17.04 -20.05 42.27
N ILE A 394 17.46 -19.00 43.00
CA ILE A 394 18.74 -18.30 42.83
C ILE A 394 19.89 -19.02 43.52
N SER A 395 19.58 -19.84 44.54
CA SER A 395 20.58 -20.47 45.41
C SER A 395 21.04 -21.84 44.91
N ASN A 396 20.46 -22.32 43.81
CA ASN A 396 20.78 -23.60 43.16
C ASN A 396 21.32 -23.32 41.74
#